data_0f956f94a4f15d6eafce8210f84b69ae
#
_entry.id   0f956f94a4f15d6eafce8210f84b69ae
#
_cell.length_a   1.000
_cell.length_b   1.000
_cell.length_c   1.000
_cell.angle_alpha   90.00
_cell.angle_beta   90.00
_cell.angle_gamma   90.00
#
_symmetry.space_group_name_H-M   'P 1'
#
loop_
_entity.id
_entity.type
_entity.pdbx_description
1 polymer ?
#
loop_
_entity_poly.entity_id
_entity_poly.type
_entity_poly.pdbx_seq_one_letter_code
_entity_poly.pdbx_strand_id
1 'polypeptide(L)'
;SFFLNSSSSELVKQNNEIIFEAKNISINLGFKESDFILEVNSSMVNSLKEEKNLYVYQPKIDISGKNTFLKIISNKGTIAYDKNIVQLDNKTEISGKVNEKDILGKASKVDIDLNKRNLSSDELIIFIDEYEISVKEIIV
;
A
#
# COMPACT_ATOMS: atom_id res chain seq x y z
N SER A 1 -23.35 -14.50 4.43
CA SER A 1 -22.07 -14.45 3.85
C SER A 1 -21.92 -13.30 2.91
N PHE A 2 -21.03 -12.47 3.24
CA PHE A 2 -20.82 -11.32 2.44
C PHE A 2 -20.06 -11.60 1.17
N PHE A 3 -19.90 -12.72 0.84
CA PHE A 3 -19.38 -13.10 -0.24
C PHE A 3 -20.19 -13.34 -1.15
N LEU A 4 -20.37 -13.20 -1.89
CA LEU A 4 -19.84 -13.59 -2.79
C LEU A 4 -20.57 -13.70 -3.91
N ASN A 5 -20.12 -13.04 -4.81
CA ASN A 5 -20.62 -13.13 -6.15
C ASN A 5 -20.05 -14.39 -6.80
N SER A 6 -20.56 -14.75 -7.95
CA SER A 6 -20.16 -15.98 -8.65
C SER A 6 -18.72 -15.97 -9.10
N SER A 7 -18.13 -14.80 -9.38
CA SER A 7 -16.72 -14.73 -9.80
C SER A 7 -15.78 -15.10 -8.67
N SER A 8 -16.12 -14.74 -7.43
CA SER A 8 -15.33 -15.17 -6.27
C SER A 8 -15.35 -16.68 -6.13
N SER A 9 -16.50 -17.31 -6.37
CA SER A 9 -16.61 -18.76 -6.29
C SER A 9 -15.75 -19.46 -7.34
N GLU A 10 -15.66 -18.90 -8.53
CA GLU A 10 -14.80 -19.44 -9.57
C GLU A 10 -13.34 -19.34 -9.22
N LEU A 11 -12.92 -18.21 -8.65
CA LEU A 11 -11.54 -18.04 -8.20
C LEU A 11 -11.17 -19.02 -7.11
N VAL A 12 -12.07 -19.28 -6.19
CA VAL A 12 -11.85 -20.26 -5.13
C VAL A 12 -11.57 -21.64 -5.70
N LYS A 13 -12.25 -22.02 -6.78
CA LYS A 13 -12.05 -23.32 -7.41
C LYS A 13 -10.73 -23.44 -8.16
N GLN A 14 -10.23 -22.35 -8.70
CA GLN A 14 -9.03 -22.34 -9.51
C GLN A 14 -7.75 -22.16 -8.73
N ASN A 15 -7.83 -21.43 -7.61
CA ASN A 15 -6.68 -21.04 -6.84
C ASN A 15 -6.81 -21.49 -5.39
N ASN A 16 -6.02 -20.91 -4.53
CA ASN A 16 -6.21 -21.06 -3.10
C ASN A 16 -7.57 -20.54 -2.71
N GLU A 17 -8.17 -21.17 -1.74
CA GLU A 17 -9.49 -20.84 -1.27
C GLU A 17 -9.54 -19.40 -0.72
N ILE A 18 -10.44 -18.60 -1.25
CA ILE A 18 -10.67 -17.24 -0.75
C ILE A 18 -11.56 -17.33 0.49
N ILE A 19 -11.04 -16.89 1.63
CA ILE A 19 -11.78 -16.86 2.87
C ILE A 19 -12.66 -15.61 2.93
N PHE A 20 -12.14 -14.51 2.39
CA PHE A 20 -12.75 -13.21 2.56
C PHE A 20 -12.58 -12.40 1.27
N GLU A 21 -13.65 -11.75 0.85
CA GLU A 21 -13.60 -10.78 -0.24
C GLU A 21 -14.51 -9.62 0.10
N ALA A 22 -14.02 -8.40 -0.05
CA ALA A 22 -14.79 -7.20 0.18
C ALA A 22 -14.47 -6.14 -0.86
N LYS A 23 -15.43 -5.26 -1.11
CA LYS A 23 -15.30 -4.18 -2.10
C LYS A 23 -15.38 -2.82 -1.43
N ASN A 24 -14.67 -1.87 -2.00
CA ASN A 24 -14.70 -0.47 -1.57
C ASN A 24 -14.44 -0.33 -0.07
N ILE A 25 -13.29 -0.83 0.37
CA ILE A 25 -12.96 -0.85 1.79
C ILE A 25 -11.83 0.11 2.12
N SER A 26 -11.81 0.48 3.39
CA SER A 26 -10.75 1.30 3.97
C SER A 26 -10.10 0.52 5.10
N ILE A 27 -8.77 0.48 5.09
CA ILE A 27 -7.98 -0.23 6.11
C ILE A 27 -7.06 0.77 6.77
N ASN A 28 -7.15 0.89 8.08
CA ASN A 28 -6.25 1.73 8.85
C ASN A 28 -5.18 0.87 9.50
N LEU A 29 -3.94 1.24 9.25
CA LEU A 29 -2.78 0.60 9.84
C LEU A 29 -2.00 1.67 10.60
N GLY A 30 -1.85 1.52 11.88
CA GLY A 30 -1.13 2.49 12.68
C GLY A 30 -0.99 2.01 14.12
N PHE A 31 -0.11 2.68 14.84
CA PHE A 31 0.09 2.39 16.25
C PHE A 31 -0.59 3.47 17.07
N LYS A 32 -1.34 3.07 18.08
CA LYS A 32 -2.12 3.98 18.93
C LYS A 32 -1.33 5.14 19.53
N GLU A 33 -0.04 4.94 19.75
CA GLU A 33 0.83 5.91 20.39
C GLU A 33 1.71 6.66 19.38
N SER A 34 1.53 6.40 18.10
CA SER A 34 2.31 7.01 17.05
C SER A 34 1.49 8.05 16.31
N ASP A 35 2.11 9.13 15.91
CA ASP A 35 1.54 10.09 14.97
C ASP A 35 1.60 9.59 13.53
N PHE A 36 2.14 8.39 13.33
CA PHE A 36 2.26 7.77 12.02
C PHE A 36 1.03 6.91 11.73
N ILE A 37 0.27 7.31 10.72
CA ILE A 37 -0.96 6.64 10.32
C ILE A 37 -0.87 6.32 8.84
N LEU A 38 -1.25 5.10 8.49
CA LEU A 38 -1.37 4.68 7.11
C LEU A 38 -2.79 4.19 6.87
N GLU A 39 -3.43 4.77 5.87
CA GLU A 39 -4.77 4.36 5.47
C GLU A 39 -4.73 3.84 4.05
N VAL A 40 -5.28 2.65 3.84
CA VAL A 40 -5.39 2.03 2.52
C VAL A 40 -6.85 2.01 2.11
N ASN A 41 -7.17 2.65 1.00
CA ASN A 41 -8.47 2.54 0.35
C ASN A 41 -8.31 1.67 -0.89
N SER A 42 -9.15 0.67 -1.03
CA SER A 42 -9.04 -0.30 -2.10
C SER A 42 -10.40 -0.60 -2.71
N SER A 43 -10.42 -0.82 -4.02
CA SER A 43 -11.64 -1.22 -4.71
C SER A 43 -12.09 -2.63 -4.34
N MET A 44 -11.14 -3.49 -4.04
CA MET A 44 -11.42 -4.87 -3.63
C MET A 44 -10.27 -5.41 -2.80
N VAL A 45 -10.61 -6.25 -1.83
CA VAL A 45 -9.63 -6.93 -0.98
C VAL A 45 -9.99 -8.40 -0.90
N ASN A 46 -8.99 -9.25 -1.04
CA ASN A 46 -9.10 -10.69 -0.85
C ASN A 46 -8.18 -11.15 0.26
N SER A 47 -8.63 -12.15 1.01
CA SER A 47 -7.79 -12.90 1.93
C SER A 47 -7.89 -14.39 1.57
N LEU A 48 -6.76 -15.02 1.40
CA LEU A 48 -6.69 -16.43 1.04
C LEU A 48 -6.49 -17.32 2.27
N LYS A 49 -6.91 -18.57 2.16
CA LYS A 49 -6.75 -19.53 3.24
C LYS A 49 -5.28 -19.77 3.56
N GLU A 50 -4.99 -19.85 4.86
CA GLU A 50 -3.66 -20.13 5.38
C GLU A 50 -2.60 -19.05 5.11
N GLU A 51 -3.00 -17.92 4.57
CA GLU A 51 -2.12 -16.79 4.37
C GLU A 51 -2.46 -15.66 5.32
N LYS A 52 -1.45 -14.94 5.76
CA LYS A 52 -1.61 -13.74 6.60
C LYS A 52 -1.42 -12.49 5.76
N ASN A 53 -2.00 -12.52 4.58
CA ASN A 53 -1.92 -11.44 3.61
C ASN A 53 -3.31 -11.00 3.19
N LEU A 54 -3.45 -9.69 2.98
CA LEU A 54 -4.59 -9.13 2.29
C LEU A 54 -4.12 -8.68 0.91
N TYR A 55 -4.81 -9.11 -0.13
CA TYR A 55 -4.51 -8.70 -1.49
C TYR A 55 -5.45 -7.56 -1.85
N VAL A 56 -4.86 -6.41 -2.18
CA VAL A 56 -5.62 -5.19 -2.43
C VAL A 56 -5.50 -4.78 -3.90
N TYR A 57 -6.62 -4.33 -4.46
CA TYR A 57 -6.71 -3.95 -5.87
C TYR A 57 -6.93 -2.45 -5.98
N GLN A 58 -6.16 -1.81 -6.84
CA GLN A 58 -6.19 -0.37 -7.04
C GLN A 58 -6.08 0.41 -5.73
N PRO A 59 -5.09 0.09 -4.90
CA PRO A 59 -4.96 0.75 -3.61
C PRO A 59 -4.58 2.22 -3.76
N LYS A 60 -5.18 3.04 -2.92
CA LYS A 60 -4.78 4.42 -2.68
C LYS A 60 -4.38 4.49 -1.23
N ILE A 61 -3.14 4.87 -0.98
CA ILE A 61 -2.58 4.86 0.36
C ILE A 61 -2.25 6.28 0.77
N ASP A 62 -2.74 6.67 1.93
CA ASP A 62 -2.39 7.94 2.56
C ASP A 62 -1.51 7.64 3.77
N ILE A 63 -0.33 8.23 3.78
CA ILE A 63 0.59 8.14 4.90
C ILE A 63 0.68 9.51 5.54
N SER A 64 0.38 9.59 6.83
CA SER A 64 0.47 10.81 7.60
C SER A 64 1.43 10.62 8.75
N GLY A 65 2.38 11.53 8.88
CA GLY A 65 3.32 11.58 9.99
C GLY A 65 3.47 13.02 10.45
N LYS A 66 4.44 13.26 11.32
CA LYS A 66 4.62 14.58 11.92
C LYS A 66 4.88 15.68 10.88
N ASN A 67 5.75 15.42 9.94
CA ASN A 67 6.11 16.38 8.88
C ASN A 67 5.99 15.75 7.49
N THR A 68 5.15 14.73 7.39
CA THR A 68 5.02 13.94 6.17
C THR A 68 3.57 13.70 5.86
N PHE A 69 3.21 13.95 4.63
CA PHE A 69 1.91 13.54 4.08
C PHE A 69 2.15 13.03 2.67
N LEU A 70 1.98 11.73 2.48
CA LEU A 70 2.19 11.09 1.18
C LEU A 70 0.92 10.40 0.72
N LYS A 71 0.66 10.51 -0.56
CA LYS A 71 -0.38 9.75 -1.26
C LYS A 71 0.30 8.83 -2.24
N ILE A 72 -0.03 7.55 -2.17
CA ILE A 72 0.57 6.52 -3.02
C ILE A 72 -0.55 5.78 -3.74
N ILE A 73 -0.42 5.66 -5.04
CA ILE A 73 -1.40 4.98 -5.90
C ILE A 73 -0.69 3.86 -6.65
N SER A 74 -1.29 2.69 -6.65
CA SER A 74 -0.78 1.54 -7.39
C SER A 74 -1.92 0.73 -7.98
N ASN A 75 -1.60 -0.21 -8.85
CA ASN A 75 -2.61 -1.09 -9.44
C ASN A 75 -3.01 -2.21 -8.50
N LYS A 76 -2.07 -2.73 -7.74
CA LYS A 76 -2.35 -3.78 -6.76
C LYS A 76 -1.25 -3.83 -5.71
N GLY A 77 -1.57 -4.48 -4.60
CA GLY A 77 -0.64 -4.63 -3.52
C GLY A 77 -1.00 -5.78 -2.60
N THR A 78 -0.13 -6.01 -1.64
CA THR A 78 -0.29 -7.03 -0.63
C THR A 78 0.02 -6.42 0.73
N ILE A 79 -0.86 -6.65 1.69
CA ILE A 79 -0.64 -6.24 3.07
C ILE A 79 -0.32 -7.50 3.88
N ALA A 80 0.95 -7.66 4.27
CA ALA A 80 1.36 -8.72 5.17
C ALA A 80 1.13 -8.22 6.60
N TYR A 81 -0.06 -8.48 7.14
CA TYR A 81 -0.47 -7.85 8.39
C TYR A 81 0.23 -8.41 9.63
N ASP A 82 0.79 -9.60 9.55
CA ASP A 82 1.61 -10.14 10.64
C ASP A 82 3.02 -9.54 10.67
N LYS A 83 3.48 -8.98 9.55
CA LYS A 83 4.81 -8.37 9.44
C LYS A 83 4.77 -6.86 9.38
N ASN A 84 3.58 -6.28 9.29
CA ASN A 84 3.37 -4.82 9.13
C ASN A 84 4.09 -4.26 7.90
N ILE A 85 3.99 -4.99 6.79
CA ILE A 85 4.57 -4.59 5.51
C ILE A 85 3.50 -4.49 4.45
N VAL A 86 3.53 -3.41 3.69
CA VAL A 86 2.68 -3.23 2.51
C VAL A 86 3.58 -3.26 1.29
N GLN A 87 3.29 -4.14 0.36
CA GLN A 87 4.02 -4.25 -0.91
C GLN A 87 3.10 -3.82 -2.04
N LEU A 88 3.58 -2.87 -2.84
CA LEU A 88 2.83 -2.36 -3.98
C LEU A 88 3.51 -2.79 -5.27
N ASP A 89 2.72 -3.29 -6.20
CA ASP A 89 3.19 -3.79 -7.48
C ASP A 89 2.65 -2.97 -8.63
N ASN A 90 3.48 -2.83 -9.65
CA ASN A 90 3.13 -2.18 -10.93
C ASN A 90 2.77 -0.71 -10.84
N LYS A 91 3.60 0.12 -11.44
CA LYS A 91 3.34 1.53 -11.70
C LYS A 91 2.84 2.29 -10.47
N THR A 92 3.69 2.35 -9.48
CA THR A 92 3.38 3.08 -8.25
C THR A 92 3.72 4.56 -8.43
N GLU A 93 2.78 5.42 -8.07
CA GLU A 93 2.96 6.87 -8.09
C GLU A 93 2.86 7.41 -6.67
N ILE A 94 3.77 8.31 -6.34
CA ILE A 94 3.87 8.91 -5.02
C ILE A 94 3.78 10.41 -5.16
N SER A 95 2.98 11.05 -4.34
CA SER A 95 2.88 12.51 -4.28
C SER A 95 2.68 12.96 -2.84
N GLY A 96 3.03 14.18 -2.55
CA GLY A 96 2.78 14.76 -1.23
C GLY A 96 3.86 15.69 -0.75
N LYS A 97 4.03 15.76 0.57
CA LYS A 97 4.99 16.64 1.22
C LYS A 97 5.82 15.91 2.25
N VAL A 98 7.11 16.16 2.23
CA VAL A 98 8.04 15.70 3.26
C VAL A 98 8.83 16.93 3.72
N ASN A 99 8.73 17.28 5.01
CA ASN A 99 9.38 18.46 5.58
C ASN A 99 9.11 19.72 4.75
N GLU A 100 7.84 19.97 4.43
CA GLU A 100 7.38 21.13 3.67
C GLU A 100 7.78 21.15 2.18
N LYS A 101 8.50 20.16 1.71
CA LYS A 101 8.86 20.04 0.30
C LYS A 101 7.87 19.17 -0.43
N ASP A 102 7.37 19.66 -1.55
CA ASP A 102 6.51 18.87 -2.43
C ASP A 102 7.36 17.84 -3.15
N ILE A 103 6.89 16.61 -3.17
CA ILE A 103 7.54 15.53 -3.87
C ILE A 103 6.56 14.82 -4.81
N LEU A 104 7.11 14.35 -5.92
CA LEU A 104 6.45 13.46 -6.85
C LEU A 104 7.40 12.30 -7.07
N GLY A 105 6.88 11.10 -7.10
CA GLY A 105 7.71 9.92 -7.29
C GLY A 105 7.05 8.88 -8.16
N LYS A 106 7.88 8.06 -8.78
CA LYS A 106 7.45 6.91 -9.58
C LYS A 106 8.33 5.73 -9.26
N ALA A 107 7.72 4.56 -9.16
CA ALA A 107 8.43 3.31 -8.93
C ALA A 107 7.66 2.15 -9.53
N SER A 108 8.35 1.07 -9.86
CA SER A 108 7.70 -0.15 -10.32
C SER A 108 7.12 -0.92 -9.15
N LYS A 109 7.90 -1.03 -8.07
CA LYS A 109 7.49 -1.72 -6.84
C LYS A 109 7.87 -0.85 -5.66
N VAL A 110 7.03 -0.88 -4.62
CA VAL A 110 7.31 -0.14 -3.39
C VAL A 110 6.98 -1.04 -2.21
N ASP A 111 7.89 -1.09 -1.25
CA ASP A 111 7.68 -1.73 0.04
C ASP A 111 7.57 -0.66 1.10
N ILE A 112 6.50 -0.72 1.88
CA ILE A 112 6.29 0.17 3.02
C ILE A 112 6.41 -0.67 4.28
N ASP A 113 7.42 -0.41 5.07
CA ASP A 113 7.64 -1.10 6.35
C ASP A 113 7.18 -0.19 7.47
N LEU A 114 6.07 -0.56 8.11
CA LEU A 114 5.47 0.24 9.16
C LEU A 114 6.32 0.25 10.44
N ASN A 115 7.04 -0.84 10.70
CA ASN A 115 7.89 -0.91 11.88
C ASN A 115 9.11 -0.01 11.74
N LYS A 116 9.72 -0.01 10.57
CA LYS A 116 10.90 0.83 10.28
C LYS A 116 10.51 2.23 9.85
N ARG A 117 9.24 2.46 9.54
CA ARG A 117 8.74 3.75 9.05
C ARG A 117 9.49 4.20 7.81
N ASN A 118 9.65 3.28 6.86
CA ASN A 118 10.30 3.60 5.61
C ASN A 118 9.53 3.08 4.40
N LEU A 119 9.83 3.68 3.28
CA LEU A 119 9.32 3.31 1.98
C LEU A 119 10.54 3.04 1.11
N SER A 120 10.62 1.85 0.54
CA SER A 120 11.78 1.46 -0.26
C SER A 120 11.38 0.89 -1.60
N SER A 121 12.29 0.99 -2.57
CA SER A 121 12.12 0.44 -3.91
C SER A 121 13.49 0.30 -4.56
N ASP A 122 13.59 -0.66 -5.48
CA ASP A 122 14.83 -0.81 -6.26
C ASP A 122 15.04 0.38 -7.20
N GLU A 123 13.96 0.91 -7.75
CA GLU A 123 13.99 2.04 -8.66
C GLU A 123 12.93 3.05 -8.27
N LEU A 124 13.28 3.97 -7.42
CA LEU A 124 12.40 5.06 -7.03
C LEU A 124 12.98 6.37 -7.55
N ILE A 125 12.26 7.03 -8.44
CA ILE A 125 12.63 8.31 -8.98
C ILE A 125 11.75 9.36 -8.34
N ILE A 126 12.37 10.35 -7.72
CA ILE A 126 11.67 11.42 -7.03
C ILE A 126 12.01 12.76 -7.68
N PHE A 127 10.99 13.57 -7.84
CA PHE A 127 11.14 14.94 -8.33
C PHE A 127 10.86 15.88 -7.17
N ILE A 128 11.88 16.68 -6.84
CA ILE A 128 11.78 17.72 -5.82
C ILE A 128 12.24 19.01 -6.47
N ASP A 129 11.33 19.99 -6.55
CA ASP A 129 11.55 21.25 -7.27
C ASP A 129 11.97 20.95 -8.71
N GLU A 130 13.18 21.35 -9.11
CA GLU A 130 13.70 21.13 -10.47
C GLU A 130 14.58 19.89 -10.57
N TYR A 131 14.71 19.12 -9.48
CA TYR A 131 15.65 18.03 -9.42
C TYR A 131 14.98 16.68 -9.57
N GLU A 132 15.59 15.83 -10.39
CA GLU A 132 15.24 14.42 -10.47
C GLU A 132 16.26 13.64 -9.68
N ILE A 133 15.81 12.88 -8.70
CA ILE A 133 16.68 12.16 -7.77
C ILE A 133 16.29 10.69 -7.77
N SER A 134 17.28 9.82 -7.96
CA SER A 134 17.09 8.39 -7.81
C SER A 134 17.40 8.00 -6.37
N VAL A 135 16.44 7.38 -5.71
CA VAL A 135 16.60 6.96 -4.31
C VAL A 135 16.15 5.52 -4.15
N LYS A 136 16.60 4.87 -3.10
CA LYS A 136 16.15 3.52 -2.77
C LYS A 136 15.22 3.49 -1.57
N GLU A 137 15.26 4.53 -0.75
CA GLU A 137 14.50 4.55 0.50
C GLU A 137 14.12 5.97 0.88
N ILE A 138 12.89 6.11 1.40
CA ILE A 138 12.41 7.35 2.03
C ILE A 138 12.04 6.99 3.47
N ILE A 139 12.57 7.76 4.41
CA ILE A 139 12.21 7.63 5.81
C ILE A 139 11.07 8.60 6.11
N VAL A 140 9.99 8.09 6.65
CA VAL A 140 8.78 8.86 6.92
C VAL A 140 8.48 8.98 8.40
#